data_9773a952934177c6d3ac75651cb7eb63
#
_entry.id   9773a952934177c6d3ac75651cb7eb63
#
_cell.length_a   1.000
_cell.length_b   1.000
_cell.length_c   1.000
_cell.angle_alpha   90.00
_cell.angle_beta   90.00
_cell.angle_gamma   90.00
#
_symmetry.space_group_name_H-M   'P 1'
#
loop_
_entity.id
_entity.type
_entity.pdbx_description
1 polymer ?
#
loop_
_entity_poly.entity_id
_entity_poly.type
_entity_poly.pdbx_seq_one_letter_code
_entity_poly.pdbx_strand_id
1 'polypeptide(L)'
;MYNSYSALNLLGGMLYTVILLVVAYFVLKIVANWKIFEKAGQPGWASIVPFYSNYIEFNIYWGNGWLFLIPVVLSLLSGIPLLGNLFLVVALIIGAITNYKKAVAFGEGIGFTIGLCLLNPVFNIILAFGHYEYHGIPQDGYSY
;
A
#
# COMPACT_ATOMS: atom_id res chain seq x y z
N MET A 1 -3.65 -45.84 -4.35
CA MET A 1 -2.92 -45.39 -3.18
C MET A 1 -1.71 -44.53 -3.52
N TYR A 2 -0.89 -44.88 -4.49
CA TYR A 2 0.30 -44.14 -4.89
C TYR A 2 0.00 -42.69 -5.38
N ASN A 3 -1.11 -42.46 -6.08
CA ASN A 3 -1.49 -41.14 -6.61
C ASN A 3 -1.94 -40.12 -5.55
N SER A 4 -2.43 -40.57 -4.40
CA SER A 4 -2.90 -39.66 -3.34
C SER A 4 -1.74 -38.99 -2.58
N TYR A 5 -0.66 -39.73 -2.34
CA TYR A 5 0.54 -39.18 -1.67
C TYR A 5 1.31 -38.20 -2.55
N SER A 6 1.38 -38.44 -3.85
CA SER A 6 2.01 -37.50 -4.80
C SER A 6 1.19 -36.20 -4.93
N ALA A 7 -0.13 -36.27 -4.96
CA ALA A 7 -0.99 -35.10 -4.97
C ALA A 7 -0.88 -34.27 -3.67
N LEU A 8 -0.83 -34.94 -2.51
CA LEU A 8 -0.65 -34.29 -1.21
C LEU A 8 0.73 -33.59 -1.11
N ASN A 9 1.80 -34.22 -1.61
CA ASN A 9 3.13 -33.61 -1.63
C ASN A 9 3.21 -32.42 -2.57
N LEU A 10 2.54 -32.47 -3.74
CA LEU A 10 2.46 -31.36 -4.67
C LEU A 10 1.67 -30.19 -4.06
N LEU A 11 0.53 -30.46 -3.43
CA LEU A 11 -0.27 -29.44 -2.74
C LEU A 11 0.50 -28.81 -1.57
N GLY A 12 1.20 -29.62 -0.79
CA GLY A 12 2.06 -29.16 0.30
C GLY A 12 3.19 -28.26 -0.21
N GLY A 13 3.85 -28.64 -1.30
CA GLY A 13 4.90 -27.84 -1.94
C GLY A 13 4.36 -26.51 -2.50
N MET A 14 3.19 -26.52 -3.13
CA MET A 14 2.54 -25.29 -3.63
C MET A 14 2.17 -24.35 -2.49
N LEU A 15 1.58 -24.87 -1.40
CA LEU A 15 1.24 -24.07 -0.22
C LEU A 15 2.48 -23.46 0.42
N TYR A 16 3.55 -24.23 0.57
CA TYR A 16 4.82 -23.72 1.11
C TYR A 16 5.40 -22.60 0.24
N THR A 17 5.39 -22.75 -1.09
CA THR A 17 5.86 -21.72 -2.01
C THR A 17 5.01 -20.44 -1.92
N VAL A 18 3.68 -20.58 -1.86
CA VAL A 18 2.77 -19.43 -1.70
C VAL A 18 3.05 -18.71 -0.38
N ILE A 19 3.21 -19.43 0.73
CA ILE A 19 3.52 -18.83 2.03
C ILE A 19 4.84 -18.05 1.97
N LEU A 20 5.89 -18.61 1.36
CA LEU A 20 7.18 -17.93 1.19
C LEU A 20 7.04 -16.64 0.38
N LEU A 21 6.30 -16.67 -0.72
CA LEU A 21 6.05 -15.48 -1.56
C LEU A 21 5.27 -14.40 -0.80
N VAL A 22 4.27 -14.80 -0.02
CA VAL A 22 3.49 -13.87 0.81
C VAL A 22 4.38 -13.23 1.89
N VAL A 23 5.19 -14.01 2.59
CA VAL A 23 6.13 -13.50 3.60
C VAL A 23 7.13 -12.54 2.96
N ALA A 24 7.74 -12.92 1.84
CA ALA A 24 8.67 -12.06 1.10
C ALA A 24 8.01 -10.73 0.68
N TYR A 25 6.77 -10.78 0.19
CA TYR A 25 5.99 -9.58 -0.16
C TYR A 25 5.78 -8.66 1.05
N PHE A 26 5.39 -9.21 2.21
CA PHE A 26 5.20 -8.40 3.42
C PHE A 26 6.51 -7.78 3.91
N VAL A 27 7.61 -8.52 3.89
CA VAL A 27 8.94 -8.01 4.27
C VAL A 27 9.34 -6.86 3.35
N LEU A 28 9.22 -7.04 2.03
CA LEU A 28 9.53 -5.98 1.06
C LEU A 28 8.66 -4.74 1.25
N LYS A 29 7.37 -4.91 1.54
CA LYS A 29 6.46 -3.81 1.83
C LYS A 29 6.87 -3.02 3.09
N ILE A 30 7.23 -3.72 4.16
CA ILE A 30 7.68 -3.10 5.41
C ILE A 30 8.98 -2.32 5.16
N VAL A 31 9.96 -2.92 4.49
CA VAL A 31 11.25 -2.27 4.20
C VAL A 31 11.08 -1.05 3.30
N ALA A 32 10.24 -1.15 2.27
CA ALA A 32 9.93 -0.01 1.40
C ALA A 32 9.26 1.13 2.17
N ASN A 33 8.23 0.83 2.97
CA ASN A 33 7.56 1.84 3.78
C ASN A 33 8.49 2.44 4.84
N TRP A 34 9.38 1.65 5.44
CA TRP A 34 10.41 2.14 6.36
C TRP A 34 11.22 3.27 5.73
N LYS A 35 11.77 3.01 4.54
CA LYS A 35 12.57 4.01 3.80
C LYS A 35 11.75 5.22 3.36
N ILE A 36 10.51 5.02 2.92
CA ILE A 36 9.60 6.11 2.54
C ILE A 36 9.29 7.00 3.75
N PHE A 37 9.04 6.42 4.92
CA PHE A 37 8.76 7.18 6.15
C PHE A 37 9.99 7.96 6.61
N GLU A 38 11.20 7.36 6.56
CA GLU A 38 12.44 8.07 6.84
C GLU A 38 12.65 9.27 5.91
N LYS A 39 12.37 9.13 4.61
CA LYS A 39 12.42 10.24 3.64
C LYS A 39 11.43 11.36 3.97
N ALA A 40 10.27 11.02 4.53
CA ALA A 40 9.25 11.96 4.97
C ALA A 40 9.49 12.51 6.39
N GLY A 41 10.65 12.22 7.01
CA GLY A 41 10.97 12.66 8.37
C GLY A 41 10.16 11.96 9.47
N GLN A 42 9.57 10.81 9.16
CA GLN A 42 8.80 10.00 10.09
C GLN A 42 9.60 8.77 10.56
N PRO A 43 9.30 8.22 11.74
CA PRO A 43 10.02 7.07 12.25
C PRO A 43 9.78 5.83 11.38
N GLY A 44 10.85 5.23 10.83
CA GLY A 44 10.78 4.06 9.95
C GLY A 44 10.10 2.85 10.61
N TRP A 45 10.31 2.63 11.92
CA TRP A 45 9.68 1.52 12.66
C TRP A 45 8.14 1.55 12.61
N ALA A 46 7.53 2.72 12.35
CA ALA A 46 6.08 2.84 12.20
C ALA A 46 5.52 1.95 11.06
N SER A 47 6.35 1.57 10.09
CA SER A 47 5.97 0.67 9.01
C SER A 47 5.66 -0.77 9.48
N ILE A 48 6.17 -1.18 10.65
CA ILE A 48 5.97 -2.51 11.22
C ILE A 48 4.59 -2.64 11.86
N VAL A 49 4.03 -1.55 12.39
CA VAL A 49 2.73 -1.55 13.10
C VAL A 49 1.61 -1.22 12.10
N PRO A 50 0.73 -2.18 11.72
CA PRO A 50 -0.19 -2.01 10.59
C PRO A 50 -1.07 -0.77 10.66
N PHE A 51 -1.77 -0.53 11.76
CA PHE A 51 -2.66 0.63 11.90
C PHE A 51 -1.88 1.95 12.01
N TYR A 52 -0.76 1.92 12.71
CA TYR A 52 0.08 3.12 12.86
C TYR A 52 0.79 3.46 11.54
N SER A 53 1.18 2.47 10.76
CA SER A 53 1.70 2.66 9.40
C SER A 53 0.71 3.41 8.51
N ASN A 54 -0.56 3.00 8.52
CA ASN A 54 -1.62 3.68 7.76
C ASN A 54 -1.85 5.11 8.28
N TYR A 55 -1.84 5.32 9.59
CA TYR A 55 -1.94 6.66 10.18
C TYR A 55 -0.82 7.57 9.69
N ILE A 56 0.44 7.10 9.71
CA ILE A 56 1.59 7.86 9.22
C ILE A 56 1.47 8.10 7.71
N GLU A 57 1.09 7.10 6.91
CA GLU A 57 0.91 7.23 5.47
C GLU A 57 -0.09 8.34 5.13
N PHE A 58 -1.25 8.35 5.78
CA PHE A 58 -2.24 9.41 5.58
C PHE A 58 -1.75 10.77 6.13
N ASN A 59 -1.00 10.78 7.21
CA ASN A 59 -0.45 12.02 7.74
C ASN A 59 0.52 12.71 6.78
N ILE A 60 1.41 11.94 6.13
CA ILE A 60 2.41 12.49 5.21
C ILE A 60 1.85 12.88 3.84
N TYR A 61 0.72 12.28 3.37
CA TYR A 61 0.16 12.59 2.05
C TYR A 61 -1.11 13.45 2.10
N TRP A 62 -1.89 13.37 3.17
CA TRP A 62 -3.16 14.10 3.34
C TRP A 62 -3.10 15.19 4.41
N GLY A 63 -2.03 15.24 5.20
CA GLY A 63 -1.91 16.15 6.34
C GLY A 63 -2.73 15.78 7.57
N ASN A 64 -3.50 14.71 7.51
CA ASN A 64 -4.29 14.22 8.63
C ASN A 64 -4.31 12.68 8.66
N GLY A 65 -3.58 12.13 9.61
CA GLY A 65 -3.47 10.68 9.77
C GLY A 65 -4.78 9.95 10.03
N TRP A 66 -5.75 10.59 10.72
CA TRP A 66 -7.03 9.96 11.06
C TRP A 66 -7.92 9.63 9.85
N LEU A 67 -7.65 10.24 8.69
CA LEU A 67 -8.38 9.96 7.46
C LEU A 67 -8.25 8.51 6.99
N PHE A 68 -7.24 7.76 7.47
CA PHE A 68 -7.11 6.33 7.17
C PHE A 68 -8.29 5.49 7.68
N LEU A 69 -9.03 5.99 8.67
CA LEU A 69 -10.22 5.30 9.18
C LEU A 69 -11.35 5.24 8.15
N ILE A 70 -11.41 6.19 7.21
CA ILE A 70 -12.45 6.22 6.18
C ILE A 70 -12.41 4.95 5.33
N PRO A 71 -11.32 4.58 4.63
CA PRO A 71 -11.28 3.34 3.86
C PRO A 71 -11.41 2.08 4.73
N VAL A 72 -10.96 2.12 6.00
CA VAL A 72 -11.14 0.99 6.93
C VAL A 72 -12.62 0.77 7.23
N VAL A 73 -13.35 1.83 7.60
CA VAL A 73 -14.80 1.75 7.88
C VAL A 73 -15.57 1.33 6.62
N LEU A 74 -15.25 1.90 5.45
CA LEU A 74 -15.86 1.51 4.17
C LEU A 74 -15.62 0.04 3.85
N SER A 75 -14.43 -0.48 4.12
CA SER A 75 -14.11 -1.89 3.92
C SER A 75 -14.91 -2.81 4.85
N LEU A 76 -15.12 -2.41 6.09
CA LEU A 76 -15.97 -3.15 7.03
C LEU A 76 -17.45 -3.14 6.61
N LEU A 77 -17.93 -2.01 6.10
CA LEU A 77 -19.31 -1.86 5.61
C LEU A 77 -19.53 -2.56 4.25
N SER A 78 -18.47 -2.90 3.53
CA SER A 78 -18.58 -3.60 2.23
C SER A 78 -19.22 -4.99 2.34
N GLY A 79 -19.28 -5.57 3.54
CA GLY A 79 -20.02 -6.82 3.82
C GLY A 79 -21.54 -6.68 3.80
N ILE A 80 -22.09 -5.46 3.70
CA ILE A 80 -23.56 -5.24 3.67
C ILE A 80 -24.07 -5.53 2.26
N PRO A 81 -25.04 -6.45 2.09
CA PRO A 81 -25.68 -6.72 0.80
C PRO A 81 -26.30 -5.42 0.24
N LEU A 82 -26.23 -5.21 -1.06
CA LEU A 82 -26.71 -4.04 -1.82
C LEU A 82 -25.76 -2.83 -1.80
N LEU A 83 -25.13 -2.48 -0.68
CA LEU A 83 -24.28 -1.29 -0.53
C LEU A 83 -22.79 -1.61 -0.61
N GLY A 84 -22.41 -2.88 -0.44
CA GLY A 84 -21.01 -3.30 -0.37
C GLY A 84 -20.20 -2.92 -1.60
N ASN A 85 -20.75 -3.06 -2.80
CA ASN A 85 -20.08 -2.67 -4.03
C ASN A 85 -19.82 -1.16 -4.12
N LEU A 86 -20.75 -0.33 -3.63
CA LEU A 86 -20.57 1.12 -3.58
C LEU A 86 -19.43 1.49 -2.63
N PHE A 87 -19.39 0.89 -1.45
CA PHE A 87 -18.33 1.15 -0.47
C PHE A 87 -16.94 0.70 -0.97
N LEU A 88 -16.86 -0.43 -1.68
CA LEU A 88 -15.63 -0.87 -2.33
C LEU A 88 -15.15 0.12 -3.38
N VAL A 89 -16.04 0.61 -4.25
CA VAL A 89 -15.69 1.61 -5.28
C VAL A 89 -15.15 2.88 -4.64
N VAL A 90 -15.80 3.39 -3.59
CA VAL A 90 -15.33 4.58 -2.87
C VAL A 90 -13.96 4.33 -2.23
N ALA A 91 -13.74 3.18 -1.61
CA ALA A 91 -12.44 2.82 -1.03
C ALA A 91 -11.33 2.74 -2.09
N LEU A 92 -11.63 2.20 -3.28
CA LEU A 92 -10.69 2.17 -4.41
C LEU A 92 -10.34 3.58 -4.92
N ILE A 93 -11.33 4.48 -4.99
CA ILE A 93 -11.11 5.88 -5.37
C ILE A 93 -10.18 6.56 -4.36
N ILE A 94 -10.43 6.39 -3.06
CA ILE A 94 -9.56 6.95 -2.01
C ILE A 94 -8.14 6.38 -2.14
N GLY A 95 -8.00 5.08 -2.41
CA GLY A 95 -6.71 4.45 -2.64
C GLY A 95 -5.97 5.03 -3.86
N ALA A 96 -6.68 5.26 -4.96
CA ALA A 96 -6.10 5.88 -6.16
C ALA A 96 -5.66 7.34 -5.89
N ILE A 97 -6.47 8.12 -5.18
CA ILE A 97 -6.10 9.49 -4.78
C ILE A 97 -4.89 9.47 -3.84
N THR A 98 -4.81 8.53 -2.91
CA THR A 98 -3.66 8.37 -2.01
C THR A 98 -2.38 8.06 -2.79
N ASN A 99 -2.45 7.16 -3.79
CA ASN A 99 -1.32 6.88 -4.68
C ASN A 99 -0.92 8.12 -5.52
N TYR A 100 -1.88 8.91 -5.97
CA TYR A 100 -1.61 10.17 -6.65
C TYR A 100 -0.89 11.17 -5.72
N LYS A 101 -1.43 11.38 -4.51
CA LYS A 101 -0.79 12.25 -3.52
C LYS A 101 0.60 11.75 -3.13
N LYS A 102 0.80 10.44 -3.02
CA LYS A 102 2.12 9.83 -2.83
C LYS A 102 3.07 10.18 -3.97
N ALA A 103 2.68 9.99 -5.23
CA ALA A 103 3.51 10.33 -6.39
C ALA A 103 3.89 11.82 -6.38
N VAL A 104 2.93 12.71 -6.21
CA VAL A 104 3.15 14.17 -6.16
C VAL A 104 4.04 14.58 -4.98
N ALA A 105 3.88 13.97 -3.81
CA ALA A 105 4.73 14.24 -2.64
C ALA A 105 6.21 13.93 -2.88
N PHE A 106 6.52 13.08 -3.84
CA PHE A 106 7.88 12.75 -4.28
C PHE A 106 8.26 13.39 -5.63
N GLY A 107 7.50 14.39 -6.09
CA GLY A 107 7.78 15.12 -7.33
C GLY A 107 7.42 14.39 -8.61
N GLU A 108 6.63 13.34 -8.52
CA GLU A 108 6.24 12.50 -9.64
C GLU A 108 4.80 12.76 -10.11
N GLY A 109 4.53 12.46 -11.37
CA GLY A 109 3.24 12.76 -12.01
C GLY A 109 2.30 11.55 -12.14
N ILE A 110 1.29 11.71 -13.01
CA ILE A 110 0.22 10.73 -13.26
C ILE A 110 0.78 9.39 -13.75
N GLY A 111 1.85 9.38 -14.57
CA GLY A 111 2.47 8.14 -15.05
C GLY A 111 2.97 7.26 -13.91
N PHE A 112 3.61 7.85 -12.93
CA PHE A 112 4.06 7.15 -11.73
C PHE A 112 2.88 6.69 -10.85
N THR A 113 1.83 7.51 -10.76
CA THR A 113 0.58 7.16 -10.07
C THR A 113 -0.06 5.89 -10.64
N ILE A 114 -0.13 5.79 -11.98
CA ILE A 114 -0.65 4.57 -12.64
C ILE A 114 0.21 3.36 -12.27
N GLY A 115 1.52 3.51 -12.26
CA GLY A 115 2.43 2.47 -11.80
C GLY A 115 2.19 2.05 -10.35
N LEU A 116 1.97 3.00 -9.44
CA LEU A 116 1.62 2.74 -8.05
C LEU A 116 0.26 2.04 -7.91
N CYS A 117 -0.71 2.31 -8.77
CA CYS A 117 -2.00 1.64 -8.74
C CYS A 117 -1.94 0.20 -9.27
N LEU A 118 -1.16 -0.05 -10.32
CA LEU A 118 -1.07 -1.36 -10.97
C LEU A 118 -0.01 -2.27 -10.35
N LEU A 119 1.15 -1.71 -10.02
CA LEU A 119 2.33 -2.43 -9.52
C LEU A 119 2.83 -1.81 -8.21
N ASN A 120 1.94 -1.62 -7.25
CA ASN A 120 2.20 -0.95 -5.98
C ASN A 120 3.51 -1.39 -5.30
N PRO A 121 3.80 -2.69 -5.11
CA PRO A 121 5.04 -3.10 -4.44
C PRO A 121 6.30 -2.69 -5.19
N VAL A 122 6.30 -2.74 -6.51
CA VAL A 122 7.45 -2.40 -7.35
C VAL A 122 7.73 -0.89 -7.28
N PHE A 123 6.70 -0.08 -7.46
CA PHE A 123 6.84 1.39 -7.43
C PHE A 123 7.13 1.92 -6.03
N ASN A 124 6.64 1.27 -4.96
CA ASN A 124 7.06 1.59 -3.60
C ASN A 124 8.55 1.30 -3.35
N ILE A 125 9.08 0.20 -3.90
CA ILE A 125 10.51 -0.10 -3.82
C ILE A 125 11.33 0.95 -4.60
N ILE A 126 10.86 1.35 -5.78
CA ILE A 126 11.50 2.41 -6.57
C ILE A 126 11.53 3.73 -5.79
N LEU A 127 10.43 4.14 -5.14
CA LEU A 127 10.40 5.31 -4.26
C LEU A 127 11.32 5.18 -3.05
N ALA A 128 11.35 4.00 -2.44
CA ALA A 128 12.14 3.75 -1.23
C ALA A 128 13.63 3.87 -1.47
N PHE A 129 14.12 3.25 -2.56
CA PHE A 129 15.56 3.10 -2.86
C PHE A 129 16.04 4.02 -3.98
N GLY A 130 15.14 4.64 -4.75
CA GLY A 130 15.47 5.63 -5.77
C GLY A 130 15.90 6.98 -5.17
N HIS A 131 16.40 7.87 -6.02
CA HIS A 131 16.86 9.22 -5.65
C HIS A 131 15.69 10.22 -5.53
N TYR A 132 14.54 9.75 -5.05
CA TYR A 132 13.36 10.57 -4.82
C TYR A 132 13.41 11.23 -3.45
N GLU A 133 13.11 12.53 -3.40
CA GLU A 133 13.02 13.30 -2.17
C GLU A 133 11.56 13.62 -1.84
N TYR A 134 11.24 13.63 -0.57
CA TYR A 134 9.91 14.02 -0.12
C TYR A 134 9.79 15.55 -0.08
N HIS A 135 8.87 16.10 -0.87
CA HIS A 135 8.66 17.55 -1.02
C HIS A 135 7.59 18.13 -0.07
N GLY A 136 6.94 17.30 0.71
CA GLY A 136 5.89 17.70 1.64
C GLY A 136 4.49 17.25 1.23
N ILE A 137 3.49 17.70 2.00
CA ILE A 137 2.09 17.35 1.75
C ILE A 137 1.63 18.04 0.47
N PRO A 138 1.09 17.30 -0.52
CA PRO A 138 0.55 17.88 -1.73
C PRO A 138 -0.61 18.83 -1.39
N GLN A 139 -0.44 20.11 -1.64
CA GLN A 139 -1.52 21.09 -1.53
C GLN A 139 -2.26 21.16 -2.86
N ASP A 140 -3.58 21.20 -2.82
CA ASP A 140 -4.40 21.32 -4.01
C ASP A 140 -4.09 22.68 -4.68
N GLY A 141 -3.33 22.67 -5.79
CA GLY A 141 -2.97 23.88 -6.54
C GLY A 141 -1.53 23.99 -7.04
N TYR A 142 -0.61 23.10 -6.68
CA TYR A 142 0.73 23.09 -7.28
C TYR A 142 0.77 22.09 -8.45
N SER A 143 0.64 22.65 -9.65
CA SER A 143 1.09 21.99 -10.89
C SER A 143 2.59 22.26 -11.02
N TYR A 144 3.41 21.23 -10.98
CA TYR A 144 4.80 21.28 -11.40
C TYR A 144 4.90 21.11 -12.91
#